data_2f3363b716e4fa30a4b234e06a3b9b7d
#
_entry.id   2f3363b716e4fa30a4b234e06a3b9b7d
#
_cell.length_a   1.000
_cell.length_b   1.000
_cell.length_c   1.000
_cell.angle_alpha   90.00
_cell.angle_beta   90.00
_cell.angle_gamma   90.00
#
_symmetry.space_group_name_H-M   'P 1'
#
loop_
_entity.id
_entity.type
_entity.pdbx_description
1 polymer ?
#
loop_
_entity_poly.entity_id
_entity_poly.type
_entity_poly.pdbx_seq_one_letter_code
_entity_poly.pdbx_strand_id
1 'polypeptide(L)'
;RRQRQMCIRDRKNGLYIFMIRQYFRNIPKELEEAAYVDGCGTLKTFVRIMLPDAKPILTSCFLFAFVWQWTDKFYSKMFLGNIKLLSTQLAMIADRLDFYIVNTLGNPAGASIGYTNCITSTGTLMIIVPLLILYLFAQKGFVESLSTSGIKM
;
A
#
# COMPACT_ATOMS: atom_id res chain seq x y z
N ARG A 1 -4.75 -21.10 17.71
CA ARG A 1 -5.28 -19.83 17.19
C ARG A 1 -4.20 -18.76 16.99
N ARG A 2 -3.20 -18.60 17.89
CA ARG A 2 -2.09 -17.62 17.74
C ARG A 2 -1.20 -17.87 16.51
N GLN A 3 -0.89 -19.11 16.18
CA GLN A 3 -0.05 -19.45 15.01
C GLN A 3 -0.69 -19.10 13.65
N ARG A 4 -2.02 -19.23 13.49
CA ARG A 4 -2.71 -18.83 12.25
C ARG A 4 -2.71 -17.31 12.03
N GLN A 5 -2.80 -16.52 13.09
CA GLN A 5 -2.71 -15.06 13.01
C GLN A 5 -1.29 -14.59 12.65
N MET A 6 -0.25 -15.28 13.13
CA MET A 6 1.15 -15.03 12.72
C MET A 6 1.34 -15.28 11.22
N CYS A 7 0.90 -16.42 10.69
CA CYS A 7 1.09 -16.75 9.26
C CYS A 7 0.43 -15.75 8.28
N ILE A 8 -0.72 -15.18 8.64
CA ILE A 8 -1.42 -14.18 7.80
C ILE A 8 -0.71 -12.82 7.86
N ARG A 9 -0.19 -12.45 9.03
CA ARG A 9 0.58 -11.23 9.25
C ARG A 9 1.96 -11.30 8.57
N ASP A 10 2.60 -12.46 8.60
CA ASP A 10 3.92 -12.70 8.02
C ASP A 10 3.93 -12.68 6.49
N ARG A 11 2.83 -13.03 5.82
CA ARG A 11 2.77 -13.05 4.36
C ARG A 11 2.96 -11.66 3.73
N LYS A 12 2.45 -10.60 4.35
CA LYS A 12 2.66 -9.20 3.91
C LYS A 12 4.04 -8.69 4.32
N ASN A 13 4.49 -9.00 5.51
CA ASN A 13 5.80 -8.58 6.04
C ASN A 13 6.97 -9.25 5.33
N GLY A 14 6.83 -10.50 4.88
CA GLY A 14 7.85 -11.25 4.16
C GLY A 14 8.33 -10.54 2.90
N LEU A 15 7.41 -9.94 2.13
CA LEU A 15 7.77 -9.18 0.91
C LEU A 15 8.65 -7.97 1.25
N TYR A 16 8.27 -7.17 2.25
CA TYR A 16 9.02 -5.97 2.64
C TYR A 16 10.40 -6.33 3.18
N ILE A 17 10.48 -7.35 4.04
CA ILE A 17 11.75 -7.85 4.57
C ILE A 17 12.65 -8.33 3.43
N PHE A 18 12.10 -9.07 2.47
CA PHE A 18 12.84 -9.54 1.30
C PHE A 18 13.37 -8.37 0.46
N MET A 19 12.53 -7.40 0.12
CA MET A 19 12.90 -6.23 -0.68
C MET A 19 14.00 -5.40 0.00
N ILE A 20 13.83 -5.10 1.28
CA ILE A 20 14.80 -4.33 2.06
C ILE A 20 16.11 -5.10 2.19
N ARG A 21 16.05 -6.39 2.53
CA ARG A 21 17.26 -7.23 2.64
C ARG A 21 18.01 -7.33 1.32
N GLN A 22 17.29 -7.51 0.20
CA GLN A 22 17.91 -7.60 -1.11
C GLN A 22 18.60 -6.29 -1.50
N TYR A 23 18.00 -5.16 -1.16
CA TYR A 23 18.60 -3.85 -1.40
C TYR A 23 19.91 -3.68 -0.61
N PHE A 24 19.87 -3.88 0.70
CA PHE A 24 21.06 -3.76 1.56
C PHE A 24 22.17 -4.75 1.19
N ARG A 25 21.82 -5.93 0.68
CA ARG A 25 22.80 -6.91 0.21
C ARG A 25 23.53 -6.46 -1.06
N ASN A 26 22.90 -5.62 -1.86
CA ASN A 26 23.46 -5.09 -3.11
C ASN A 26 24.29 -3.82 -2.92
N ILE A 27 24.31 -3.23 -1.73
CA ILE A 27 25.15 -2.07 -1.42
C ILE A 27 26.63 -2.50 -1.51
N PRO A 28 27.48 -1.75 -2.25
CA PRO A 28 28.90 -2.03 -2.34
C PRO A 28 29.57 -1.96 -0.95
N LYS A 29 30.39 -2.96 -0.63
CA LYS A 29 31.13 -3.00 0.65
C LYS A 29 32.14 -1.86 0.77
N GLU A 30 32.64 -1.37 -0.33
CA GLU A 30 33.56 -0.24 -0.39
C GLU A 30 33.01 1.00 0.30
N LEU A 31 31.68 1.24 0.26
CA LEU A 31 31.01 2.32 0.96
C LEU A 31 31.08 2.17 2.49
N GLU A 32 30.96 0.94 2.97
CA GLU A 32 31.05 0.62 4.39
C GLU A 32 32.52 0.72 4.87
N GLU A 33 33.47 0.20 4.08
CA GLU A 33 34.90 0.27 4.37
C GLU A 33 35.41 1.70 4.37
N ALA A 34 35.00 2.55 3.43
CA ALA A 34 35.35 3.96 3.40
C ALA A 34 34.85 4.69 4.66
N ALA A 35 33.62 4.40 5.09
CA ALA A 35 33.08 4.97 6.32
C ALA A 35 33.85 4.58 7.58
N TYR A 36 34.37 3.33 7.63
CA TYR A 36 35.22 2.91 8.74
C TYR A 36 36.58 3.58 8.73
N VAL A 37 37.17 3.79 7.54
CA VAL A 37 38.42 4.55 7.41
C VAL A 37 38.24 6.00 7.88
N ASP A 38 37.07 6.61 7.63
CA ASP A 38 36.70 7.92 8.11
C ASP A 38 36.37 7.97 9.64
N GLY A 39 36.55 6.86 10.35
CA GLY A 39 36.32 6.77 11.80
C GLY A 39 34.83 6.73 12.18
N CYS A 40 33.93 6.40 11.25
CA CYS A 40 32.53 6.21 11.56
C CYS A 40 32.29 4.86 12.22
N GLY A 41 31.65 4.85 13.39
CA GLY A 41 31.16 3.60 14.01
C GLY A 41 29.95 3.04 13.23
N THR A 42 29.68 1.74 13.38
CA THR A 42 28.65 0.98 12.65
C THR A 42 27.27 1.67 12.64
N LEU A 43 26.82 2.19 13.78
CA LEU A 43 25.52 2.87 13.87
C LEU A 43 25.50 4.19 13.09
N LYS A 44 26.60 4.95 13.12
CA LYS A 44 26.74 6.21 12.39
C LYS A 44 26.79 5.98 10.88
N THR A 45 27.49 4.94 10.43
CA THR A 45 27.55 4.50 9.04
C THR A 45 26.16 4.11 8.55
N PHE A 46 25.42 3.33 9.32
CA PHE A 46 24.06 2.92 8.98
C PHE A 46 23.12 4.12 8.81
N VAL A 47 23.06 5.02 9.81
CA VAL A 47 22.09 6.14 9.81
C VAL A 47 22.46 7.21 8.80
N ARG A 48 23.77 7.49 8.62
CA ARG A 48 24.23 8.63 7.83
C ARG A 48 24.53 8.31 6.36
N ILE A 49 24.85 7.06 6.06
CA ILE A 49 25.24 6.61 4.72
C ILE A 49 24.20 5.61 4.17
N MET A 50 23.99 4.48 4.83
CA MET A 50 23.16 3.40 4.29
C MET A 50 21.67 3.73 4.27
N LEU A 51 21.15 4.40 5.29
CA LEU A 51 19.72 4.73 5.38
C LEU A 51 19.28 5.81 4.37
N PRO A 52 20.04 6.89 4.12
CA PRO A 52 19.74 7.83 3.04
C PRO A 52 19.80 7.20 1.65
N ASP A 53 20.78 6.31 1.42
CA ASP A 53 20.89 5.56 0.16
C ASP A 53 19.70 4.61 -0.05
N ALA A 54 19.15 4.05 1.03
CA ALA A 54 17.98 3.18 0.99
C ALA A 54 16.62 3.90 0.81
N LYS A 55 16.58 5.24 0.67
CA LYS A 55 15.32 5.99 0.46
C LYS A 55 14.47 5.45 -0.69
N PRO A 56 15.00 5.08 -1.87
CA PRO A 56 14.18 4.59 -2.97
C PRO A 56 13.42 3.31 -2.62
N ILE A 57 14.08 2.34 -1.98
CA ILE A 57 13.43 1.08 -1.60
C ILE A 57 12.42 1.29 -0.47
N LEU A 58 12.71 2.18 0.48
CA LEU A 58 11.78 2.53 1.55
C LEU A 58 10.52 3.21 0.99
N THR A 59 10.66 4.09 0.01
CA THR A 59 9.52 4.71 -0.69
C THR A 59 8.67 3.67 -1.40
N SER A 60 9.29 2.69 -2.06
CA SER A 60 8.58 1.58 -2.71
C SER A 60 7.82 0.71 -1.70
N CYS A 61 8.44 0.36 -0.57
CA CYS A 61 7.79 -0.39 0.51
C CYS A 61 6.62 0.40 1.11
N PHE A 62 6.79 1.70 1.31
CA PHE A 62 5.72 2.58 1.79
C PHE A 62 4.53 2.61 0.83
N LEU A 63 4.78 2.76 -0.48
CA LEU A 63 3.73 2.72 -1.50
C LEU A 63 2.93 1.42 -1.46
N PHE A 64 3.61 0.27 -1.46
CA PHE A 64 2.94 -1.02 -1.38
C PHE A 64 2.13 -1.16 -0.09
N ALA A 65 2.70 -0.76 1.05
CA ALA A 65 2.01 -0.80 2.33
C ALA A 65 0.76 0.09 2.32
N PHE A 66 0.88 1.30 1.77
CA PHE A 66 -0.23 2.25 1.68
C PHE A 66 -1.34 1.73 0.77
N VAL A 67 -1.03 1.27 -0.44
CA VAL A 67 -2.02 0.72 -1.38
C VAL A 67 -2.75 -0.47 -0.76
N TRP A 68 -2.02 -1.38 -0.13
CA TRP A 68 -2.63 -2.55 0.52
C TRP A 68 -3.52 -2.18 1.69
N GLN A 69 -3.11 -1.19 2.51
CA GLN A 69 -3.93 -0.74 3.63
C GLN A 69 -5.16 0.06 3.16
N TRP A 70 -5.01 0.85 2.09
CA TRP A 70 -6.09 1.63 1.51
C TRP A 70 -7.19 0.75 0.91
N THR A 71 -6.82 -0.32 0.24
CA THR A 71 -7.77 -1.25 -0.40
C THR A 71 -8.26 -2.37 0.52
N ASP A 72 -7.73 -2.45 1.75
CA ASP A 72 -8.07 -3.52 2.67
C ASP A 72 -9.50 -3.37 3.23
N LYS A 73 -10.36 -4.32 2.86
CA LYS A 73 -11.73 -4.43 3.34
C LYS A 73 -11.86 -5.43 4.50
N PHE A 74 -11.02 -6.48 4.47
CA PHE A 74 -11.16 -7.61 5.37
C PHE A 74 -10.77 -7.27 6.81
N TYR A 75 -9.56 -6.75 7.01
CA TYR A 75 -9.08 -6.38 8.33
C TYR A 75 -9.83 -5.17 8.89
N SER A 76 -10.15 -4.21 8.01
CA SER A 76 -10.96 -3.05 8.37
C SER A 76 -12.32 -3.46 8.92
N LYS A 77 -13.02 -4.40 8.28
CA LYS A 77 -14.30 -4.90 8.76
C LYS A 77 -14.17 -5.74 10.03
N MET A 78 -13.08 -6.52 10.15
CA MET A 78 -12.87 -7.42 11.29
C MET A 78 -12.50 -6.68 12.59
N PHE A 79 -11.67 -5.63 12.49
CA PHE A 79 -11.13 -4.93 13.66
C PHE A 79 -11.88 -3.63 14.00
N LEU A 80 -12.37 -2.92 13.00
CA LEU A 80 -13.02 -1.62 13.17
C LEU A 80 -14.55 -1.72 13.22
N GLY A 81 -15.12 -2.90 12.98
CA GLY A 81 -16.55 -3.18 13.10
C GLY A 81 -17.42 -2.17 12.34
N ASN A 82 -18.08 -1.26 13.09
CA ASN A 82 -19.04 -0.31 12.54
C ASN A 82 -18.45 1.00 12.00
N ILE A 83 -17.14 1.17 11.94
CA ILE A 83 -16.54 2.39 11.38
C ILE A 83 -16.79 2.45 9.86
N LYS A 84 -17.36 3.57 9.43
CA LYS A 84 -17.71 3.82 8.02
C LYS A 84 -16.45 4.20 7.24
N LEU A 85 -15.70 3.20 6.77
CA LEU A 85 -14.57 3.42 5.86
C LEU A 85 -15.05 3.54 4.41
N LEU A 86 -14.36 4.36 3.62
CA LEU A 86 -14.72 4.61 2.22
C LEU A 86 -14.77 3.31 1.40
N SER A 87 -13.82 2.41 1.58
CA SER A 87 -13.76 1.11 0.90
C SER A 87 -14.93 0.17 1.25
N THR A 88 -15.38 0.17 2.52
CA THR A 88 -16.52 -0.63 2.95
C THR A 88 -17.85 -0.02 2.53
N GLN A 89 -17.94 1.32 2.53
CA GLN A 89 -19.15 2.03 2.07
C GLN A 89 -19.39 1.84 0.58
N LEU A 90 -18.33 1.89 -0.24
CA LEU A 90 -18.45 1.64 -1.67
C LEU A 90 -18.94 0.21 -1.97
N ALA A 91 -18.46 -0.79 -1.23
CA ALA A 91 -18.91 -2.16 -1.42
C ALA A 91 -20.40 -2.37 -1.13
N MET A 92 -20.98 -1.52 -0.29
CA MET A 92 -22.41 -1.59 0.10
C MET A 92 -23.29 -0.56 -0.64
N ILE A 93 -22.72 0.20 -1.58
CA ILE A 93 -23.46 1.30 -2.20
C ILE A 93 -24.63 0.80 -3.06
N ALA A 94 -24.44 -0.32 -3.75
CA ALA A 94 -25.48 -0.95 -4.55
C ALA A 94 -26.67 -1.37 -3.70
N ASP A 95 -26.41 -2.13 -2.62
CA ASP A 95 -27.47 -2.63 -1.72
C ASP A 95 -28.22 -1.47 -1.04
N ARG A 96 -27.52 -0.39 -0.69
CA ARG A 96 -28.14 0.78 -0.08
C ARG A 96 -29.00 1.56 -1.06
N LEU A 97 -28.60 1.63 -2.32
CA LEU A 97 -29.40 2.27 -3.39
C LEU A 97 -30.67 1.49 -3.64
N ASP A 98 -30.58 0.17 -3.76
CA ASP A 98 -31.73 -0.68 -3.94
C ASP A 98 -32.70 -0.54 -2.75
N PHE A 99 -32.19 -0.59 -1.54
CA PHE A 99 -32.98 -0.38 -0.33
C PHE A 99 -33.68 1.00 -0.32
N TYR A 100 -32.97 2.07 -0.70
CA TYR A 100 -33.53 3.42 -0.76
C TYR A 100 -34.62 3.54 -1.83
N ILE A 101 -34.38 3.01 -3.03
CA ILE A 101 -35.33 3.10 -4.15
C ILE A 101 -36.60 2.29 -3.84
N VAL A 102 -36.46 1.09 -3.31
CA VAL A 102 -37.60 0.24 -2.95
C VAL A 102 -38.42 0.86 -1.82
N ASN A 103 -37.77 1.28 -0.72
CA ASN A 103 -38.50 1.70 0.48
C ASN A 103 -38.89 3.17 0.51
N THR A 104 -38.13 4.05 -0.14
CA THR A 104 -38.39 5.49 -0.08
C THR A 104 -39.12 6.01 -1.31
N LEU A 105 -38.76 5.50 -2.50
CA LEU A 105 -39.40 5.90 -3.76
C LEU A 105 -40.54 4.96 -4.19
N GLY A 106 -40.75 3.87 -3.43
CA GLY A 106 -41.85 2.95 -3.69
C GLY A 106 -41.75 2.17 -5.00
N ASN A 107 -40.56 2.10 -5.60
CA ASN A 107 -40.34 1.36 -6.84
C ASN A 107 -39.90 -0.08 -6.53
N PRO A 108 -40.78 -1.09 -6.70
CA PRO A 108 -40.48 -2.49 -6.37
C PRO A 108 -39.43 -3.13 -7.29
N ALA A 109 -39.15 -2.53 -8.45
CA ALA A 109 -38.14 -3.02 -9.37
C ALA A 109 -36.70 -2.68 -8.93
N GLY A 110 -36.52 -1.86 -7.88
CA GLY A 110 -35.21 -1.44 -7.38
C GLY A 110 -34.48 -0.49 -8.36
N ALA A 111 -33.18 -0.38 -8.20
CA ALA A 111 -32.35 0.43 -9.08
C ALA A 111 -32.12 -0.28 -10.42
N SER A 112 -32.17 0.46 -11.53
CA SER A 112 -31.75 -0.09 -12.81
C SER A 112 -30.27 -0.44 -12.77
N ILE A 113 -29.87 -1.53 -13.44
CA ILE A 113 -28.47 -2.00 -13.49
C ILE A 113 -27.55 -0.87 -14.00
N GLY A 114 -27.98 -0.10 -14.98
CA GLY A 114 -27.22 1.03 -15.53
C GLY A 114 -26.95 2.13 -14.49
N TYR A 115 -27.97 2.47 -13.68
CA TYR A 115 -27.84 3.48 -12.63
C TYR A 115 -26.89 3.02 -11.50
N THR A 116 -27.05 1.78 -11.05
CA THR A 116 -26.17 1.19 -10.02
C THR A 116 -24.72 1.14 -10.50
N ASN A 117 -24.48 0.72 -11.74
CA ASN A 117 -23.14 0.70 -12.33
C ASN A 117 -22.54 2.10 -12.43
N CYS A 118 -23.29 3.10 -12.81
CA CYS A 118 -22.83 4.48 -12.91
C CYS A 118 -22.35 5.02 -11.54
N ILE A 119 -23.14 4.83 -10.50
CA ILE A 119 -22.80 5.28 -9.14
C ILE A 119 -21.60 4.50 -8.59
N THR A 120 -21.55 3.19 -8.80
CA THR A 120 -20.43 2.36 -8.35
C THR A 120 -19.14 2.75 -9.07
N SER A 121 -19.19 3.03 -10.37
CA SER A 121 -18.03 3.48 -11.15
C SER A 121 -17.53 4.84 -10.68
N THR A 122 -18.45 5.78 -10.43
CA THR A 122 -18.10 7.11 -9.90
C THR A 122 -17.45 7.00 -8.52
N GLY A 123 -18.01 6.19 -7.63
CA GLY A 123 -17.43 5.94 -6.30
C GLY A 123 -16.05 5.29 -6.38
N THR A 124 -15.85 4.36 -7.32
CA THR A 124 -14.54 3.72 -7.57
C THR A 124 -13.51 4.73 -8.05
N LEU A 125 -13.89 5.63 -8.97
CA LEU A 125 -13.01 6.72 -9.41
C LEU A 125 -12.57 7.60 -8.24
N MET A 126 -13.50 7.98 -7.35
CA MET A 126 -13.18 8.77 -6.16
C MET A 126 -12.15 8.08 -5.22
N ILE A 127 -12.17 6.75 -5.14
CA ILE A 127 -11.20 5.99 -4.34
C ILE A 127 -9.84 5.92 -5.04
N ILE A 128 -9.81 5.85 -6.36
CA ILE A 128 -8.57 5.71 -7.14
C ILE A 128 -7.80 7.03 -7.22
N VAL A 129 -8.48 8.18 -7.29
CA VAL A 129 -7.83 9.50 -7.42
C VAL A 129 -6.75 9.77 -6.38
N PRO A 130 -6.98 9.62 -5.05
CA PRO A 130 -5.92 9.84 -4.06
C PRO A 130 -4.74 8.87 -4.21
N LEU A 131 -4.99 7.63 -4.65
CA LEU A 131 -3.92 6.67 -4.94
C LEU A 131 -3.06 7.11 -6.13
N LEU A 132 -3.69 7.60 -7.20
CA LEU A 132 -2.98 8.14 -8.37
C LEU A 132 -2.14 9.35 -8.01
N ILE A 133 -2.67 10.28 -7.22
CA ILE A 133 -1.95 11.45 -6.74
C ILE A 133 -0.71 11.01 -5.95
N LEU A 134 -0.87 10.11 -4.99
CA LEU A 134 0.23 9.59 -4.19
C LEU A 134 1.28 8.88 -5.07
N TYR A 135 0.85 8.09 -6.04
CA TYR A 135 1.74 7.43 -7.00
C TYR A 135 2.56 8.43 -7.81
N LEU A 136 1.94 9.53 -8.33
CA LEU A 136 2.64 10.56 -9.08
C LEU A 136 3.77 11.22 -8.27
N PHE A 137 3.57 11.43 -6.98
CA PHE A 137 4.62 11.94 -6.09
C PHE A 137 5.74 10.93 -5.83
N ALA A 138 5.39 9.67 -5.68
CA ALA A 138 6.33 8.62 -5.29
C ALA A 138 7.00 7.88 -6.47
N GLN A 139 6.51 8.07 -7.72
CA GLN A 139 6.99 7.36 -8.91
C GLN A 139 8.50 7.54 -9.17
N LYS A 140 9.06 8.72 -8.86
CA LYS A 140 10.50 8.98 -9.04
C LYS A 140 11.34 8.02 -8.19
N GLY A 141 11.04 7.90 -6.90
CA GLY A 141 11.74 6.98 -6.01
C GLY A 141 11.52 5.50 -6.37
N PHE A 142 10.33 5.15 -6.89
CA PHE A 142 10.02 3.81 -7.33
C PHE A 142 10.84 3.40 -8.56
N VAL A 143 10.91 4.26 -9.59
CA VAL A 143 11.69 4.02 -10.81
C VAL A 143 13.19 3.92 -10.48
N GLU A 144 13.70 4.78 -9.62
CA GLU A 144 15.10 4.77 -9.18
C GLU A 144 15.45 3.47 -8.44
N SER A 145 14.56 2.96 -7.56
CA SER A 145 14.77 1.69 -6.88
C SER A 145 14.81 0.48 -7.83
N LEU A 146 14.01 0.50 -8.90
CA LEU A 146 14.01 -0.56 -9.92
C LEU A 146 15.25 -0.51 -10.80
N SER A 147 15.70 0.69 -11.19
CA SER A 147 16.90 0.86 -12.03
C SER A 147 18.15 0.39 -11.29
N THR A 148 18.28 0.68 -10.01
CA THR A 148 19.44 0.28 -9.19
C THR A 148 19.47 -1.24 -8.96
N SER A 149 18.32 -1.90 -8.91
CA SER A 149 18.25 -3.36 -8.78
C SER A 149 18.48 -4.11 -10.10
N GLY A 150 18.29 -3.44 -11.26
CA GLY A 150 18.38 -4.06 -12.60
C GLY A 150 19.74 -3.94 -13.28
N ILE A 151 20.67 -3.13 -12.78
CA ILE A 151 21.94 -2.82 -13.47
C ILE A 151 23.13 -3.69 -13.00
N LYS A 152 22.91 -4.73 -12.23
CA LYS A 152 23.97 -5.71 -11.95
C LYS A 152 23.72 -7.02 -12.71
N MET A 153 23.90 -7.00 -14.02
CA MET A 153 24.39 -8.14 -14.78
C MET A 153 25.87 -7.89 -15.14
#